data_23bf0fed8c9ef8244bfc82a1bf56f76c
#
_entry.id   23bf0fed8c9ef8244bfc82a1bf56f76c
#
_cell.length_a   1.000
_cell.length_b   1.000
_cell.length_c   1.000
_cell.angle_alpha   90.00
_cell.angle_beta   90.00
_cell.angle_gamma   90.00
#
_symmetry.space_group_name_H-M   'P 1'
#
loop_
_entity.id
_entity.type
_entity.pdbx_description
1 polymer ?
#
loop_
_entity_poly.entity_id
_entity_poly.type
_entity_poly.pdbx_seq_one_letter_code
_entity_poly.pdbx_strand_id
1 'polypeptide(L)'
;MEKFWNITLELLKGFGVSLEIFGMTLLFALPLGLVFALLSMTKWKPLKAVMRTFIWIIRGTPLMLQIIIVFYGPALMFKMTVPDRIFAVLVAFVINYACYFSEIYRAGIEGISNGQFEAGQVLGLSKMQIFFKVILVQAIKRIIPPMSNEIITLVKDTSLARVIMVAEILKVAEDQMAKGLIWPLFYTAIYYLIFVGVLTVLLSWLEKKFNWFKV
;
A
#
# COMPACT_ATOMS: atom_id res chain seq x y z
N MET A 1 -14.64 -35.81 -5.78
CA MET A 1 -14.98 -34.79 -4.75
C MET A 1 -13.79 -34.44 -3.86
N GLU A 2 -13.05 -35.39 -3.33
CA GLU A 2 -11.86 -35.12 -2.48
C GLU A 2 -10.80 -34.21 -3.14
N LYS A 3 -10.46 -34.44 -4.41
CA LYS A 3 -9.48 -33.61 -5.13
C LYS A 3 -9.92 -32.15 -5.23
N PHE A 4 -11.20 -31.90 -5.46
CA PHE A 4 -11.77 -30.55 -5.50
C PHE A 4 -11.65 -29.84 -4.14
N TRP A 5 -12.02 -30.53 -3.06
CA TRP A 5 -11.89 -29.99 -1.69
C TRP A 5 -10.46 -29.68 -1.31
N ASN A 6 -9.53 -30.57 -1.61
CA ASN A 6 -8.12 -30.37 -1.29
C ASN A 6 -7.54 -29.13 -2.01
N ILE A 7 -7.85 -28.97 -3.30
CA ILE A 7 -7.41 -27.79 -4.07
C ILE A 7 -8.05 -26.51 -3.54
N THR A 8 -9.35 -26.54 -3.19
CA THR A 8 -10.02 -25.38 -2.58
C THR A 8 -9.39 -24.98 -1.25
N LEU A 9 -8.99 -25.94 -0.42
CA LEU A 9 -8.27 -25.67 0.84
C LEU A 9 -6.86 -25.11 0.57
N GLU A 10 -6.14 -25.59 -0.45
CA GLU A 10 -4.86 -25.02 -0.85
C GLU A 10 -5.00 -23.55 -1.31
N LEU A 11 -6.03 -23.24 -2.12
CA LEU A 11 -6.33 -21.89 -2.56
C LEU A 11 -6.68 -20.98 -1.37
N LEU A 12 -7.44 -21.49 -0.40
CA LEU A 12 -7.79 -20.73 0.82
C LEU A 12 -6.55 -20.43 1.66
N LYS A 13 -5.63 -21.39 1.79
CA LYS A 13 -4.33 -21.15 2.46
C LYS A 13 -3.49 -20.11 1.72
N GLY A 14 -3.41 -20.21 0.38
CA GLY A 14 -2.72 -19.22 -0.45
C GLY A 14 -3.36 -17.82 -0.32
N PHE A 15 -4.69 -17.75 -0.23
CA PHE A 15 -5.40 -16.49 0.04
C PHE A 15 -5.06 -15.93 1.43
N GLY A 16 -4.90 -16.77 2.43
CA GLY A 16 -4.40 -16.37 3.76
C GLY A 16 -3.03 -15.68 3.68
N VAL A 17 -2.10 -16.21 2.86
CA VAL A 17 -0.79 -15.56 2.61
C VAL A 17 -0.96 -14.20 1.93
N SER A 18 -1.86 -14.10 0.93
CA SER A 18 -2.17 -12.81 0.29
C SER A 18 -2.71 -11.79 1.29
N LEU A 19 -3.61 -12.22 2.20
CA LEU A 19 -4.14 -11.37 3.28
C LEU A 19 -3.06 -10.95 4.28
N GLU A 20 -2.13 -11.84 4.61
CA GLU A 20 -0.99 -11.53 5.49
C GLU A 20 -0.11 -10.44 4.87
N ILE A 21 0.30 -10.61 3.59
CA ILE A 21 1.08 -9.59 2.87
C ILE A 21 0.33 -8.26 2.84
N PHE A 22 -0.95 -8.27 2.49
CA PHE A 22 -1.81 -7.09 2.47
C PHE A 22 -1.87 -6.38 3.83
N GLY A 23 -2.22 -7.11 4.89
CA GLY A 23 -2.38 -6.55 6.24
C GLY A 23 -1.09 -6.01 6.82
N MET A 24 0.01 -6.77 6.71
CA MET A 24 1.33 -6.35 7.19
C MET A 24 1.86 -5.16 6.41
N THR A 25 1.66 -5.13 5.08
CA THR A 25 2.03 -3.96 4.27
C THR A 25 1.30 -2.72 4.74
N LEU A 26 -0.01 -2.75 4.93
CA LEU A 26 -0.77 -1.60 5.41
C LEU A 26 -0.32 -1.15 6.80
N LEU A 27 -0.13 -2.10 7.72
CA LEU A 27 0.27 -1.82 9.10
C LEU A 27 1.57 -1.01 9.17
N PHE A 28 2.55 -1.34 8.33
CA PHE A 28 3.85 -0.68 8.34
C PHE A 28 3.97 0.46 7.32
N ALA A 29 3.35 0.35 6.15
CA ALA A 29 3.48 1.36 5.10
C ALA A 29 2.71 2.65 5.41
N LEU A 30 1.56 2.59 6.09
CA LEU A 30 0.81 3.78 6.46
C LEU A 30 1.60 4.72 7.40
N PRO A 31 2.14 4.25 8.55
CA PRO A 31 2.95 5.11 9.41
C PRO A 31 4.28 5.52 8.77
N LEU A 32 4.95 4.61 8.06
CA LEU A 32 6.20 4.91 7.37
C LEU A 32 6.01 5.94 6.26
N GLY A 33 4.91 5.84 5.51
CA GLY A 33 4.53 6.81 4.49
C GLY A 33 4.28 8.20 5.06
N LEU A 34 3.66 8.30 6.25
CA LEU A 34 3.51 9.57 6.95
C LEU A 34 4.88 10.17 7.34
N VAL A 35 5.80 9.35 7.84
CA VAL A 35 7.17 9.79 8.13
C VAL A 35 7.87 10.30 6.87
N PHE A 36 7.79 9.56 5.76
CA PHE A 36 8.37 9.98 4.48
C PHE A 36 7.75 11.29 3.96
N ALA A 37 6.43 11.45 4.10
CA ALA A 37 5.76 12.71 3.75
C ALA A 37 6.31 13.88 4.55
N LEU A 38 6.39 13.76 5.88
CA LEU A 38 6.90 14.81 6.76
C LEU A 38 8.37 15.16 6.44
N LEU A 39 9.22 14.16 6.19
CA LEU A 39 10.61 14.36 5.79
C LEU A 39 10.72 15.05 4.41
N SER A 40 9.85 14.71 3.45
CA SER A 40 9.81 15.33 2.12
C SER A 40 9.31 16.78 2.12
N MET A 41 8.58 17.19 3.17
CA MET A 41 8.07 18.55 3.39
C MET A 41 8.97 19.40 4.28
N THR A 42 10.04 18.83 4.87
CA THR A 42 10.95 19.55 5.77
C THR A 42 11.51 20.82 5.14
N LYS A 43 11.86 21.82 5.97
CA LYS A 43 12.52 23.05 5.56
C LYS A 43 14.01 22.83 5.25
N TRP A 44 14.63 21.77 5.74
CA TRP A 44 16.02 21.44 5.48
C TRP A 44 16.21 20.90 4.07
N LYS A 45 16.69 21.75 3.16
CA LYS A 45 16.78 21.49 1.72
C LYS A 45 17.50 20.19 1.36
N PRO A 46 18.67 19.83 1.95
CA PRO A 46 19.34 18.57 1.62
C PRO A 46 18.49 17.33 1.91
N LEU A 47 17.90 17.26 3.11
CA LEU A 47 17.04 16.13 3.50
C LEU A 47 15.81 16.03 2.61
N LYS A 48 15.18 17.17 2.33
CA LYS A 48 14.05 17.25 1.40
C LYS A 48 14.42 16.71 0.00
N ALA A 49 15.58 17.10 -0.54
CA ALA A 49 16.05 16.65 -1.85
C ALA A 49 16.29 15.14 -1.85
N VAL A 50 17.00 14.60 -0.85
CA VAL A 50 17.26 13.16 -0.72
C VAL A 50 15.95 12.37 -0.64
N MET A 51 15.01 12.78 0.23
CA MET A 51 13.74 12.07 0.38
C MET A 51 12.89 12.11 -0.89
N ARG A 52 12.80 13.26 -1.56
CA ARG A 52 12.06 13.37 -2.83
C ARG A 52 12.68 12.53 -3.94
N THR A 53 14.00 12.50 -4.05
CA THR A 53 14.70 11.64 -5.01
C THR A 53 14.46 10.17 -4.71
N PHE A 54 14.56 9.76 -3.43
CA PHE A 54 14.27 8.39 -3.02
C PHE A 54 12.84 7.97 -3.38
N ILE A 55 11.84 8.78 -3.00
CA ILE A 55 10.43 8.52 -3.32
C ILE A 55 10.23 8.43 -4.84
N TRP A 56 10.85 9.32 -5.61
CA TRP A 56 10.77 9.33 -7.07
C TRP A 56 11.35 8.06 -7.69
N ILE A 57 12.53 7.59 -7.22
CA ILE A 57 13.15 6.33 -7.69
C ILE A 57 12.24 5.14 -7.40
N ILE A 58 11.76 5.00 -6.16
CA ILE A 58 10.93 3.85 -5.76
C ILE A 58 9.62 3.82 -6.56
N ARG A 59 8.94 4.97 -6.72
CA ARG A 59 7.70 5.05 -7.50
C ARG A 59 7.91 4.94 -9.00
N GLY A 60 9.10 5.26 -9.50
CA GLY A 60 9.48 5.15 -10.90
C GLY A 60 9.96 3.78 -11.33
N THR A 61 10.08 2.82 -10.41
CA THR A 61 10.53 1.45 -10.70
C THR A 61 9.45 0.42 -10.38
N PRO A 62 9.36 -0.68 -11.17
CA PRO A 62 8.33 -1.72 -10.94
C PRO A 62 8.50 -2.40 -9.56
N LEU A 63 7.40 -2.58 -8.82
CA LEU A 63 7.41 -3.32 -7.55
C LEU A 63 7.97 -4.73 -7.70
N MET A 64 7.65 -5.42 -8.79
CA MET A 64 8.20 -6.76 -9.08
C MET A 64 9.74 -6.75 -9.12
N LEU A 65 10.35 -5.73 -9.75
CA LEU A 65 11.81 -5.58 -9.77
C LEU A 65 12.37 -5.35 -8.37
N GLN A 66 11.69 -4.56 -7.55
CA GLN A 66 12.10 -4.29 -6.16
C GLN A 66 12.07 -5.57 -5.32
N ILE A 67 11.05 -6.42 -5.46
CA ILE A 67 10.99 -7.73 -4.79
C ILE A 67 12.20 -8.59 -5.16
N ILE A 68 12.53 -8.68 -6.46
CA ILE A 68 13.67 -9.44 -6.96
C ILE A 68 15.00 -8.90 -6.38
N ILE A 69 15.18 -7.58 -6.35
CA ILE A 69 16.37 -6.93 -5.81
C ILE A 69 16.51 -7.19 -4.31
N VAL A 70 15.42 -7.03 -3.54
CA VAL A 70 15.46 -7.26 -2.09
C VAL A 70 15.75 -8.72 -1.76
N PHE A 71 15.24 -9.65 -2.55
CA PHE A 71 15.42 -11.08 -2.30
C PHE A 71 16.81 -11.59 -2.74
N TYR A 72 17.23 -11.30 -3.97
CA TYR A 72 18.48 -11.82 -4.52
C TYR A 72 19.68 -10.89 -4.32
N GLY A 73 19.46 -9.58 -4.19
CA GLY A 73 20.52 -8.58 -4.10
C GLY A 73 21.53 -8.82 -2.96
N PRO A 74 21.09 -9.08 -1.72
CA PRO A 74 22.01 -9.36 -0.62
C PRO A 74 22.96 -10.54 -0.89
N ALA A 75 22.44 -11.61 -1.48
CA ALA A 75 23.23 -12.80 -1.80
C ALA A 75 24.21 -12.54 -2.95
N LEU A 76 23.77 -11.89 -4.03
CA LEU A 76 24.58 -11.69 -5.23
C LEU A 76 25.62 -10.58 -5.06
N MET A 77 25.28 -9.49 -4.36
CA MET A 77 26.17 -8.33 -4.20
C MET A 77 27.12 -8.45 -3.00
N PHE A 78 26.64 -9.03 -1.90
CA PHE A 78 27.36 -9.03 -0.63
C PHE A 78 27.67 -10.42 -0.11
N LYS A 79 27.38 -11.50 -0.89
CA LYS A 79 27.58 -12.91 -0.49
C LYS A 79 26.89 -13.26 0.84
N MET A 80 25.80 -12.58 1.16
CA MET A 80 24.96 -12.85 2.32
C MET A 80 24.02 -14.03 2.06
N THR A 81 23.44 -14.60 3.09
CA THR A 81 22.34 -15.57 2.94
C THR A 81 21.12 -14.92 2.33
N VAL A 82 20.40 -15.64 1.48
CA VAL A 82 19.11 -15.18 0.92
C VAL A 82 18.14 -15.03 2.09
N PRO A 83 17.44 -13.87 2.21
CA PRO A 83 16.45 -13.66 3.26
C PRO A 83 15.25 -14.59 3.11
N ASP A 84 14.45 -14.71 4.16
CA ASP A 84 13.14 -15.35 4.05
C ASP A 84 12.28 -14.67 2.97
N ARG A 85 11.51 -15.47 2.22
CA ARG A 85 10.72 -14.96 1.08
C ARG A 85 9.64 -13.98 1.50
N ILE A 86 8.88 -14.30 2.57
CA ILE A 86 7.82 -13.41 3.07
C ILE A 86 8.44 -12.11 3.60
N PHE A 87 9.56 -12.21 4.33
CA PHE A 87 10.27 -11.02 4.80
C PHE A 87 10.74 -10.14 3.64
N ALA A 88 11.33 -10.71 2.59
CA ALA A 88 11.77 -9.94 1.42
C ALA A 88 10.60 -9.25 0.69
N VAL A 89 9.47 -9.95 0.52
CA VAL A 89 8.23 -9.38 -0.02
C VAL A 89 7.78 -8.22 0.85
N LEU A 90 7.66 -8.42 2.17
CA LEU A 90 7.18 -7.38 3.08
C LEU A 90 8.07 -6.13 3.05
N VAL A 91 9.39 -6.29 3.04
CA VAL A 91 10.32 -5.15 2.93
C VAL A 91 10.09 -4.37 1.64
N ALA A 92 10.02 -5.05 0.49
CA ALA A 92 9.79 -4.40 -0.80
C ALA A 92 8.43 -3.69 -0.84
N PHE A 93 7.37 -4.37 -0.40
CA PHE A 93 6.00 -3.82 -0.38
C PHE A 93 5.87 -2.63 0.56
N VAL A 94 6.38 -2.76 1.79
CA VAL A 94 6.29 -1.68 2.79
C VAL A 94 7.01 -0.42 2.30
N ILE A 95 8.22 -0.55 1.75
CA ILE A 95 8.97 0.59 1.22
C ILE A 95 8.24 1.22 0.02
N ASN A 96 7.79 0.39 -0.93
CA ASN A 96 7.07 0.84 -2.12
C ASN A 96 5.80 1.59 -1.75
N TYR A 97 4.90 0.96 -0.99
CA TYR A 97 3.63 1.55 -0.58
C TYR A 97 3.79 2.74 0.36
N ALA A 98 4.82 2.75 1.22
CA ALA A 98 5.15 3.94 2.02
C ALA A 98 5.49 5.15 1.12
N CYS A 99 6.20 4.93 0.00
CA CYS A 99 6.47 6.00 -0.96
C CYS A 99 5.20 6.49 -1.66
N TYR A 100 4.28 5.60 -2.05
CA TYR A 100 2.98 5.99 -2.63
C TYR A 100 2.12 6.74 -1.61
N PHE A 101 1.98 6.22 -0.40
CA PHE A 101 1.22 6.87 0.67
C PHE A 101 1.82 8.22 1.06
N SER A 102 3.16 8.36 1.04
CA SER A 102 3.82 9.63 1.35
C SER A 102 3.41 10.75 0.40
N GLU A 103 3.28 10.46 -0.89
CA GLU A 103 2.84 11.44 -1.88
C GLU A 103 1.35 11.80 -1.71
N ILE A 104 0.52 10.83 -1.34
CA ILE A 104 -0.90 11.08 -1.04
C ILE A 104 -1.03 12.00 0.19
N TYR A 105 -0.29 11.70 1.26
CA TYR A 105 -0.26 12.55 2.46
C TYR A 105 0.23 13.96 2.12
N ARG A 106 1.36 14.06 1.41
CA ARG A 106 1.93 15.34 1.01
C ARG A 106 0.96 16.15 0.15
N ALA A 107 0.37 15.54 -0.88
CA ALA A 107 -0.57 16.20 -1.77
C ALA A 107 -1.84 16.66 -1.02
N GLY A 108 -2.34 15.85 -0.09
CA GLY A 108 -3.48 16.20 0.75
C GLY A 108 -3.20 17.40 1.65
N ILE A 109 -2.00 17.52 2.22
CA ILE A 109 -1.61 18.60 3.12
C ILE A 109 -1.25 19.86 2.31
N GLU A 110 -0.35 19.76 1.31
CA GLU A 110 0.10 20.90 0.50
C GLU A 110 -1.02 21.46 -0.40
N GLY A 111 -2.06 20.66 -0.69
CA GLY A 111 -3.22 21.08 -1.48
C GLY A 111 -4.19 22.03 -0.75
N ILE A 112 -3.97 22.29 0.55
CA ILE A 112 -4.82 23.23 1.30
C ILE A 112 -4.30 24.65 1.10
N SER A 113 -5.19 25.57 0.77
CA SER A 113 -4.87 26.97 0.51
C SER A 113 -4.29 27.63 1.76
N ASN A 114 -3.22 28.44 1.59
CA ASN A 114 -2.65 29.25 2.68
C ASN A 114 -3.66 30.21 3.29
N GLY A 115 -4.66 30.65 2.55
CA GLY A 115 -5.76 31.49 3.06
C GLY A 115 -6.54 30.86 4.20
N GLN A 116 -6.60 29.51 4.30
CA GLN A 116 -7.18 28.82 5.46
C GLN A 116 -6.37 29.05 6.74
N PHE A 117 -5.04 29.10 6.60
CA PHE A 117 -4.16 29.38 7.71
C PHE A 117 -4.27 30.86 8.14
N GLU A 118 -4.28 31.79 7.17
CA GLU A 118 -4.41 33.21 7.39
C GLU A 118 -5.78 33.56 8.04
N ALA A 119 -6.87 33.00 7.54
CA ALA A 119 -8.19 33.15 8.12
C ALA A 119 -8.24 32.68 9.58
N GLY A 120 -7.62 31.55 9.90
CA GLY A 120 -7.50 31.06 11.26
C GLY A 120 -6.74 32.02 12.17
N GLN A 121 -5.68 32.69 11.67
CA GLN A 121 -4.93 33.69 12.41
C GLN A 121 -5.76 34.96 12.69
N VAL A 122 -6.52 35.42 11.70
CA VAL A 122 -7.42 36.58 11.87
C VAL A 122 -8.49 36.32 12.95
N LEU A 123 -8.94 35.05 13.07
CA LEU A 123 -9.87 34.62 14.12
C LEU A 123 -9.20 34.38 15.47
N GLY A 124 -7.89 34.71 15.63
CA GLY A 124 -7.15 34.57 16.88
C GLY A 124 -6.83 33.14 17.27
N LEU A 125 -6.95 32.18 16.36
CA LEU A 125 -6.62 30.77 16.63
C LEU A 125 -5.10 30.59 16.73
N SER A 126 -4.64 29.78 17.68
CA SER A 126 -3.24 29.37 17.75
C SER A 126 -2.87 28.47 16.55
N LYS A 127 -1.57 28.40 16.21
CA LYS A 127 -1.06 27.53 15.11
C LYS A 127 -1.50 26.08 15.26
N MET A 128 -1.52 25.55 16.49
CA MET A 128 -1.98 24.19 16.77
C MET A 128 -3.49 24.04 16.53
N GLN A 129 -4.29 25.04 16.96
CA GLN A 129 -5.73 25.01 16.70
C GLN A 129 -6.03 25.08 15.21
N ILE A 130 -5.34 25.92 14.46
CA ILE A 130 -5.47 26.01 13.00
C ILE A 130 -5.12 24.65 12.38
N PHE A 131 -3.99 24.05 12.77
CA PHE A 131 -3.57 22.77 12.23
C PHE A 131 -4.60 21.66 12.51
N PHE A 132 -4.98 21.43 13.76
CA PHE A 132 -5.85 20.31 14.12
C PHE A 132 -7.32 20.53 13.75
N LYS A 133 -7.85 21.76 13.87
CA LYS A 133 -9.28 22.04 13.64
C LYS A 133 -9.61 22.42 12.19
N VAL A 134 -8.64 22.95 11.44
CA VAL A 134 -8.88 23.47 10.08
C VAL A 134 -8.12 22.66 9.04
N ILE A 135 -6.78 22.57 9.14
CA ILE A 135 -5.94 21.98 8.10
C ILE A 135 -6.08 20.46 8.08
N LEU A 136 -5.90 19.80 9.22
CA LEU A 136 -5.91 18.33 9.30
C LEU A 136 -7.25 17.73 8.85
N VAL A 137 -8.37 18.33 9.23
CA VAL A 137 -9.71 17.85 8.85
C VAL A 137 -9.90 17.93 7.33
N GLN A 138 -9.45 19.01 6.70
CA GLN A 138 -9.50 19.16 5.24
C GLN A 138 -8.51 18.22 4.54
N ALA A 139 -7.29 18.04 5.12
CA ALA A 139 -6.30 17.12 4.59
C ALA A 139 -6.80 15.67 4.57
N ILE A 140 -7.37 15.20 5.69
CA ILE A 140 -7.95 13.85 5.79
C ILE A 140 -8.97 13.61 4.69
N LYS A 141 -9.87 14.56 4.45
CA LYS A 141 -10.88 14.44 3.39
C LYS A 141 -10.27 14.29 2.00
N ARG A 142 -9.16 15.00 1.70
CA ARG A 142 -8.45 14.90 0.42
C ARG A 142 -7.62 13.65 0.28
N ILE A 143 -7.14 13.09 1.40
CA ILE A 143 -6.28 11.90 1.46
C ILE A 143 -7.10 10.62 1.27
N ILE A 144 -8.30 10.53 1.83
CA ILE A 144 -9.09 9.30 1.87
C ILE A 144 -9.36 8.71 0.48
N PRO A 145 -9.87 9.45 -0.53
CA PRO A 145 -10.18 8.84 -1.82
C PRO A 145 -8.97 8.26 -2.56
N PRO A 146 -7.83 8.96 -2.73
CA PRO A 146 -6.65 8.36 -3.36
C PRO A 146 -6.05 7.24 -2.51
N MET A 147 -6.12 7.32 -1.18
CA MET A 147 -5.66 6.26 -0.28
C MET A 147 -6.50 4.98 -0.46
N SER A 148 -7.82 5.11 -0.58
CA SER A 148 -8.74 4.00 -0.87
C SER A 148 -8.37 3.28 -2.16
N ASN A 149 -8.06 4.03 -3.22
CA ASN A 149 -7.65 3.46 -4.50
C ASN A 149 -6.33 2.67 -4.39
N GLU A 150 -5.34 3.20 -3.67
CA GLU A 150 -4.06 2.50 -3.45
C GLU A 150 -4.23 1.24 -2.59
N ILE A 151 -5.10 1.27 -1.56
CA ILE A 151 -5.42 0.10 -0.76
C ILE A 151 -6.06 -1.01 -1.61
N ILE A 152 -6.96 -0.66 -2.53
CA ILE A 152 -7.57 -1.63 -3.47
C ILE A 152 -6.51 -2.17 -4.44
N THR A 153 -5.59 -1.34 -4.91
CA THR A 153 -4.48 -1.76 -5.77
C THR A 153 -3.57 -2.74 -5.07
N LEU A 154 -3.23 -2.49 -3.78
CA LEU A 154 -2.41 -3.39 -2.97
C LEU A 154 -2.96 -4.83 -2.92
N VAL A 155 -4.29 -5.00 -2.87
CA VAL A 155 -4.89 -6.36 -2.91
C VAL A 155 -4.41 -7.14 -4.15
N LYS A 156 -4.42 -6.52 -5.31
CA LYS A 156 -4.03 -7.15 -6.57
C LYS A 156 -2.52 -7.36 -6.64
N ASP A 157 -1.76 -6.40 -6.14
CA ASP A 157 -0.30 -6.45 -6.14
C ASP A 157 0.27 -7.55 -5.26
N THR A 158 -0.47 -8.05 -4.24
CA THR A 158 -0.02 -9.20 -3.44
C THR A 158 0.36 -10.42 -4.30
N SER A 159 -0.25 -10.55 -5.48
CA SER A 159 0.08 -11.59 -6.46
C SER A 159 1.51 -11.50 -7.02
N LEU A 160 2.18 -10.35 -6.94
CA LEU A 160 3.56 -10.18 -7.38
C LEU A 160 4.55 -10.98 -6.52
N ALA A 161 4.17 -11.37 -5.30
CA ALA A 161 5.01 -12.17 -4.42
C ALA A 161 5.40 -13.53 -5.02
N ARG A 162 4.62 -14.04 -5.97
CA ARG A 162 4.92 -15.28 -6.71
C ARG A 162 6.23 -15.23 -7.50
N VAL A 163 6.74 -14.04 -7.84
CA VAL A 163 7.98 -13.90 -8.62
C VAL A 163 9.20 -14.52 -7.91
N ILE A 164 9.16 -14.56 -6.58
CA ILE A 164 10.15 -15.25 -5.74
C ILE A 164 9.60 -16.52 -5.10
N MET A 165 8.57 -17.13 -5.74
CA MET A 165 7.99 -18.42 -5.34
C MET A 165 7.29 -18.39 -3.96
N VAL A 166 6.71 -17.27 -3.55
CA VAL A 166 5.79 -17.25 -2.41
C VAL A 166 4.48 -17.89 -2.81
N ALA A 167 4.01 -18.85 -2.02
CA ALA A 167 2.79 -19.62 -2.29
C ALA A 167 1.52 -18.84 -1.88
N GLU A 168 1.33 -17.66 -2.49
CA GLU A 168 0.08 -16.90 -2.41
C GLU A 168 -0.96 -17.49 -3.37
N ILE A 169 -2.20 -17.02 -3.33
CA ILE A 169 -3.34 -17.64 -4.02
C ILE A 169 -3.13 -17.85 -5.53
N LEU A 170 -2.53 -16.88 -6.24
CA LEU A 170 -2.31 -16.99 -7.68
C LEU A 170 -1.21 -18.00 -8.00
N LYS A 171 -0.14 -18.06 -7.19
CA LYS A 171 0.91 -19.07 -7.31
C LYS A 171 0.35 -20.49 -7.14
N VAL A 172 -0.49 -20.69 -6.12
CA VAL A 172 -1.17 -21.98 -5.90
C VAL A 172 -2.03 -22.35 -7.11
N ALA A 173 -2.77 -21.41 -7.69
CA ALA A 173 -3.58 -21.65 -8.88
C ALA A 173 -2.73 -21.99 -10.11
N GLU A 174 -1.58 -21.32 -10.32
CA GLU A 174 -0.62 -21.62 -11.39
C GLU A 174 -0.02 -23.03 -11.25
N ASP A 175 0.29 -23.47 -10.04
CA ASP A 175 0.78 -24.81 -9.78
C ASP A 175 -0.26 -25.89 -10.12
N GLN A 176 -1.54 -25.61 -9.95
CA GLN A 176 -2.62 -26.50 -10.39
C GLN A 176 -2.84 -26.43 -11.90
N MET A 177 -2.66 -25.26 -12.52
CA MET A 177 -2.70 -25.09 -13.97
C MET A 177 -1.59 -25.92 -14.66
N ALA A 178 -0.39 -25.94 -14.08
CA ALA A 178 0.71 -26.79 -14.57
C ALA A 178 0.39 -28.29 -14.54
N LYS A 179 -0.57 -28.72 -13.68
CA LYS A 179 -1.12 -30.08 -13.63
C LYS A 179 -2.33 -30.29 -14.55
N GLY A 180 -2.64 -29.33 -15.44
CA GLY A 180 -3.73 -29.38 -16.41
C GLY A 180 -5.10 -28.94 -15.88
N LEU A 181 -5.17 -28.25 -14.73
CA LEU A 181 -6.42 -27.79 -14.14
C LEU A 181 -6.55 -26.27 -14.26
N ILE A 182 -7.46 -25.79 -15.10
CA ILE A 182 -7.65 -24.34 -15.33
C ILE A 182 -8.63 -23.68 -14.33
N TRP A 183 -9.59 -24.45 -13.79
CA TRP A 183 -10.64 -23.91 -12.92
C TRP A 183 -10.13 -23.18 -11.65
N PRO A 184 -8.96 -23.54 -11.04
CA PRO A 184 -8.43 -22.81 -9.89
C PRO A 184 -8.14 -21.35 -10.18
N LEU A 185 -7.77 -20.99 -11.43
CA LEU A 185 -7.58 -19.59 -11.83
C LEU A 185 -8.87 -18.79 -11.77
N PHE A 186 -10.01 -19.36 -12.21
CA PHE A 186 -11.31 -18.71 -12.10
C PHE A 186 -11.74 -18.53 -10.64
N TYR A 187 -11.47 -19.52 -9.78
CA TYR A 187 -11.70 -19.40 -8.34
C TYR A 187 -10.87 -18.31 -7.71
N THR A 188 -9.60 -18.19 -8.06
CA THR A 188 -8.72 -17.09 -7.62
C THR A 188 -9.33 -15.74 -7.98
N ALA A 189 -9.86 -15.57 -9.18
CA ALA A 189 -10.55 -14.35 -9.58
C ALA A 189 -11.76 -14.03 -8.68
N ILE A 190 -12.54 -15.05 -8.29
CA ILE A 190 -13.68 -14.88 -7.39
C ILE A 190 -13.21 -14.40 -6.00
N TYR A 191 -12.14 -14.99 -5.44
CA TYR A 191 -11.57 -14.54 -4.16
C TYR A 191 -11.15 -13.07 -4.20
N TYR A 192 -10.44 -12.66 -5.26
CA TYR A 192 -10.06 -11.26 -5.45
C TYR A 192 -11.26 -10.33 -5.58
N LEU A 193 -12.28 -10.71 -6.37
CA LEU A 193 -13.50 -9.91 -6.56
C LEU A 193 -14.27 -9.73 -5.26
N ILE A 194 -14.43 -10.79 -4.46
CA ILE A 194 -15.11 -10.72 -3.16
C ILE A 194 -14.34 -9.78 -2.24
N PHE A 195 -13.03 -9.96 -2.11
CA PHE A 195 -12.21 -9.16 -1.21
C PHE A 195 -12.18 -7.68 -1.62
N VAL A 196 -11.94 -7.39 -2.90
CA VAL A 196 -12.01 -6.02 -3.45
C VAL A 196 -13.40 -5.43 -3.27
N GLY A 197 -14.47 -6.21 -3.50
CA GLY A 197 -15.86 -5.78 -3.30
C GLY A 197 -16.13 -5.36 -1.86
N VAL A 198 -15.74 -6.20 -0.88
CA VAL A 198 -15.87 -5.88 0.55
C VAL A 198 -15.09 -4.62 0.90
N LEU A 199 -13.83 -4.52 0.47
CA LEU A 199 -13.01 -3.32 0.71
C LEU A 199 -13.61 -2.07 0.08
N THR A 200 -14.10 -2.17 -1.15
CA THR A 200 -14.75 -1.03 -1.85
C THR A 200 -15.95 -0.51 -1.06
N VAL A 201 -16.79 -1.40 -0.55
CA VAL A 201 -17.95 -1.01 0.29
C VAL A 201 -17.50 -0.34 1.58
N LEU A 202 -16.50 -0.93 2.29
CA LEU A 202 -15.98 -0.38 3.53
C LEU A 202 -15.32 0.99 3.33
N LEU A 203 -14.47 1.13 2.31
CA LEU A 203 -13.76 2.36 2.00
C LEU A 203 -14.72 3.46 1.51
N SER A 204 -15.72 3.12 0.67
CA SER A 204 -16.78 4.05 0.25
C SER A 204 -17.64 4.52 1.43
N TRP A 205 -17.90 3.66 2.40
CA TRP A 205 -18.58 4.05 3.63
C TRP A 205 -17.73 5.04 4.44
N LEU A 206 -16.42 4.77 4.55
CA LEU A 206 -15.47 5.67 5.21
C LEU A 206 -15.42 7.04 4.51
N GLU A 207 -15.31 7.07 3.19
CA GLU A 207 -15.33 8.29 2.38
C GLU A 207 -16.60 9.12 2.62
N LYS A 208 -17.78 8.47 2.60
CA LYS A 208 -19.05 9.15 2.88
C LYS A 208 -19.10 9.74 4.28
N LYS A 209 -18.56 9.06 5.28
CA LYS A 209 -18.51 9.53 6.67
C LYS A 209 -17.68 10.81 6.81
N PHE A 210 -16.60 10.96 6.03
CA PHE A 210 -15.75 12.16 6.04
C PHE A 210 -16.20 13.22 5.03
N ASN A 211 -17.23 12.95 4.21
CA ASN A 211 -17.71 13.90 3.18
C ASN A 211 -18.81 14.87 3.65
N TRP A 212 -19.07 14.94 4.96
CA TRP A 212 -20.08 15.85 5.56
C TRP A 212 -19.70 17.34 5.46
N PHE A 213 -18.45 17.66 5.12
CA PHE A 213 -17.96 19.03 4.92
C PHE A 213 -17.85 19.30 3.41
N LYS A 214 -18.63 20.24 2.87
CA LYS A 214 -18.41 20.76 1.51
C LYS A 214 -17.28 21.80 1.59
N VAL A 215 -16.15 21.54 0.95
CA VAL A 215 -15.06 22.50 0.74
C VAL A 215 -15.17 23.01 -0.68
#